data_bc0ad0fedf1ee9cbdf75ba68c46d0d07
#
_entry.id   bc0ad0fedf1ee9cbdf75ba68c46d0d07
#
_cell.length_a   1.000
_cell.length_b   1.000
_cell.length_c   1.000
_cell.angle_alpha   90.00
_cell.angle_beta   90.00
_cell.angle_gamma   90.00
#
_symmetry.space_group_name_H-M   'P 1'
#
loop_
_entity.id
_entity.type
_entity.pdbx_description
1 polymer ?
#
loop_
_entity_poly.entity_id
_entity_poly.type
_entity_poly.pdbx_seq_one_letter_code
_entity_poly.pdbx_strand_id
1 'polypeptide(L)'
;DPHTAAFHPDGRLYFTTQGAGMLGRLHPETGELTEIQTESRPYGMQVAANGTIWVAYNGTNKLGALDPETMEVRYYEVPNGASRIRRLGLTSDGMVWYGNSTQGRIGRLNPQTGEIKEWPSPSGPESRPYALAVVDDVIWYNESGMRPDALVRFDPETEQFQSWAIPSGAGIIRNM
;
A
#
# COMPACT_ATOMS: atom_id res chain seq x y z
N ASP A 1 -1.82 -12.33 -13.93
CA ASP A 1 -1.72 -10.97 -14.51
C ASP A 1 -0.87 -10.11 -13.59
N PRO A 2 0.24 -9.50 -14.10
CA PRO A 2 0.98 -8.49 -13.36
C PRO A 2 0.05 -7.32 -13.01
N HIS A 3 0.12 -6.84 -11.77
CA HIS A 3 -0.75 -5.78 -11.30
C HIS A 3 0.00 -4.48 -10.98
N THR A 4 1.03 -4.57 -10.17
CA THR A 4 1.90 -3.42 -9.82
C THR A 4 3.34 -3.84 -10.05
N ALA A 5 4.13 -2.95 -10.64
CA ALA A 5 5.55 -3.17 -10.86
C ALA A 5 6.35 -1.95 -10.39
N ALA A 6 7.56 -2.19 -9.91
CA ALA A 6 8.50 -1.16 -9.49
C ALA A 6 9.93 -1.58 -9.82
N PHE A 7 10.73 -0.63 -10.31
CA PHE A 7 12.17 -0.82 -10.40
C PHE A 7 12.81 -0.65 -9.02
N HIS A 8 13.68 -1.57 -8.71
CA HIS A 8 14.51 -1.52 -7.53
C HIS A 8 15.88 -0.88 -7.86
N PRO A 9 16.58 -0.25 -6.90
CA PRO A 9 17.91 0.32 -7.16
C PRO A 9 18.97 -0.66 -7.65
N ASP A 10 18.75 -1.98 -7.48
CA ASP A 10 19.61 -3.04 -8.04
C ASP A 10 19.46 -3.22 -9.57
N GLY A 11 18.58 -2.44 -10.21
CA GLY A 11 18.29 -2.50 -11.65
C GLY A 11 17.25 -3.54 -12.05
N ARG A 12 16.73 -4.34 -11.13
CA ARG A 12 15.71 -5.34 -11.38
C ARG A 12 14.30 -4.78 -11.28
N LEU A 13 13.38 -5.39 -12.03
CA LEU A 13 11.95 -5.10 -11.98
C LEU A 13 11.27 -6.11 -11.06
N TYR A 14 10.59 -5.60 -10.03
CA TYR A 14 9.75 -6.42 -9.15
C TYR A 14 8.29 -6.18 -9.48
N PHE A 15 7.46 -7.22 -9.39
CA PHE A 15 6.05 -7.10 -9.72
C PHE A 15 5.18 -8.07 -8.91
N THR A 16 3.91 -7.68 -8.77
CA THR A 16 2.87 -8.51 -8.15
C THR A 16 2.03 -9.18 -9.23
N THR A 17 1.70 -10.46 -9.05
CA THR A 17 0.70 -11.18 -9.85
C THR A 17 -0.50 -11.50 -8.99
N GLN A 18 -1.50 -10.62 -9.02
CA GLN A 18 -2.63 -10.65 -8.08
C GLN A 18 -3.42 -11.95 -8.13
N GLY A 19 -3.74 -12.42 -9.33
CA GLY A 19 -4.55 -13.62 -9.53
C GLY A 19 -3.84 -14.91 -9.12
N ALA A 20 -2.53 -14.98 -9.35
CA ALA A 20 -1.71 -16.14 -9.02
C ALA A 20 -1.21 -16.14 -7.56
N GLY A 21 -1.27 -15.00 -6.87
CA GLY A 21 -0.74 -14.87 -5.50
C GLY A 21 0.78 -14.93 -5.46
N MET A 22 1.47 -14.37 -6.45
CA MET A 22 2.92 -14.48 -6.57
C MET A 22 3.58 -13.09 -6.60
N LEU A 23 4.84 -13.05 -6.20
CA LEU A 23 5.76 -11.94 -6.44
C LEU A 23 6.82 -12.39 -7.44
N GLY A 24 7.11 -11.53 -8.40
CA GLY A 24 8.12 -11.79 -9.42
C GLY A 24 9.25 -10.76 -9.40
N ARG A 25 10.43 -11.22 -9.81
CA ARG A 25 11.64 -10.44 -10.04
C ARG A 25 12.19 -10.76 -11.42
N LEU A 26 12.32 -9.74 -12.25
CA LEU A 26 12.88 -9.83 -13.59
C LEU A 26 14.18 -9.03 -13.67
N HIS A 27 15.22 -9.66 -14.22
CA HIS A 27 16.45 -8.95 -14.63
C HIS A 27 16.25 -8.45 -16.06
N PRO A 28 16.14 -7.13 -16.32
CA PRO A 28 15.76 -6.63 -17.65
C PRO A 28 16.76 -6.96 -18.76
N GLU A 29 18.07 -7.02 -18.44
CA GLU A 29 19.12 -7.25 -19.44
C GLU A 29 19.26 -8.71 -19.81
N THR A 30 19.13 -9.63 -18.84
CA THR A 30 19.32 -11.08 -19.07
C THR A 30 18.03 -11.83 -19.35
N GLY A 31 16.88 -11.25 -18.98
CA GLY A 31 15.58 -11.90 -19.02
C GLY A 31 15.38 -12.96 -17.92
N GLU A 32 16.30 -13.05 -16.97
CA GLU A 32 16.15 -13.99 -15.85
C GLU A 32 14.92 -13.61 -15.01
N LEU A 33 14.02 -14.55 -14.84
CA LEU A 33 12.78 -14.42 -14.10
C LEU A 33 12.77 -15.35 -12.88
N THR A 34 12.48 -14.80 -11.72
CA THR A 34 12.24 -15.53 -10.48
C THR A 34 10.83 -15.20 -9.98
N GLU A 35 10.05 -16.22 -9.62
CA GLU A 35 8.74 -16.03 -8.99
C GLU A 35 8.64 -16.85 -7.71
N ILE A 36 7.98 -16.28 -6.70
CA ILE A 36 7.71 -16.97 -5.44
C ILE A 36 6.22 -16.93 -5.12
N GLN A 37 5.71 -18.00 -4.55
CA GLN A 37 4.35 -18.04 -4.01
C GLN A 37 4.29 -17.26 -2.71
N THR A 38 3.27 -16.42 -2.55
CA THR A 38 3.07 -15.59 -1.36
C THR A 38 1.64 -15.69 -0.84
N GLU A 39 1.26 -14.77 0.04
CA GLU A 39 -0.13 -14.62 0.49
C GLU A 39 -1.07 -14.22 -0.65
N SER A 40 -2.36 -14.44 -0.45
CA SER A 40 -3.38 -14.20 -1.47
C SER A 40 -3.46 -12.74 -1.91
N ARG A 41 -3.46 -12.54 -3.21
CA ARG A 41 -3.68 -11.26 -3.89
C ARG A 41 -2.68 -10.15 -3.51
N PRO A 42 -1.38 -10.33 -3.75
CA PRO A 42 -0.44 -9.21 -3.69
C PRO A 42 -0.88 -8.12 -4.66
N TYR A 43 -0.88 -6.86 -4.21
CA TYR A 43 -1.53 -5.76 -4.92
C TYR A 43 -0.58 -4.56 -5.10
N GLY A 44 -0.63 -3.59 -4.19
CA GLY A 44 0.26 -2.42 -4.23
C GLY A 44 1.68 -2.78 -3.78
N MET A 45 2.65 -2.09 -4.34
CA MET A 45 4.07 -2.30 -4.05
C MET A 45 4.78 -0.94 -3.95
N GLN A 46 5.72 -0.83 -3.03
CA GLN A 46 6.62 0.32 -2.87
C GLN A 46 8.03 -0.14 -2.50
N VAL A 47 9.04 0.51 -3.04
CA VAL A 47 10.44 0.25 -2.71
C VAL A 47 10.90 1.29 -1.70
N ALA A 48 11.35 0.85 -0.53
CA ALA A 48 11.88 1.72 0.50
C ALA A 48 13.33 2.14 0.21
N ALA A 49 13.77 3.23 0.82
CA ALA A 49 15.13 3.75 0.64
C ALA A 49 16.24 2.74 1.04
N ASN A 50 15.93 1.85 1.97
CA ASN A 50 16.84 0.76 2.39
C ASN A 50 16.78 -0.48 1.47
N GLY A 51 16.04 -0.43 0.37
CA GLY A 51 15.89 -1.53 -0.57
C GLY A 51 14.77 -2.53 -0.24
N THR A 52 14.17 -2.50 0.95
CA THR A 52 13.03 -3.39 1.27
C THR A 52 11.85 -3.09 0.34
N ILE A 53 11.24 -4.13 -0.19
CA ILE A 53 10.06 -4.00 -1.06
C ILE A 53 8.80 -4.31 -0.25
N TRP A 54 8.00 -3.28 -0.05
CA TRP A 54 6.73 -3.38 0.68
C TRP A 54 5.59 -3.78 -0.24
N VAL A 55 4.78 -4.72 0.20
CA VAL A 55 3.65 -5.28 -0.58
C VAL A 55 2.38 -5.25 0.25
N ALA A 56 1.30 -4.74 -0.35
CA ALA A 56 -0.04 -4.81 0.20
C ALA A 56 -0.74 -6.08 -0.28
N TYR A 57 -1.35 -6.83 0.62
CA TYR A 57 -2.12 -8.02 0.28
C TYR A 57 -3.63 -7.74 0.35
N ASN A 58 -4.25 -7.68 -0.82
CA ASN A 58 -5.69 -7.36 -0.94
C ASN A 58 -6.61 -8.56 -0.61
N GLY A 59 -6.07 -9.76 -0.58
CA GLY A 59 -6.81 -10.99 -0.27
C GLY A 59 -6.70 -11.43 1.19
N THR A 60 -5.83 -10.78 1.95
CA THR A 60 -5.60 -11.04 3.38
C THR A 60 -5.46 -9.71 4.13
N ASN A 61 -5.37 -9.77 5.45
CA ASN A 61 -5.12 -8.60 6.30
C ASN A 61 -3.62 -8.42 6.60
N LYS A 62 -2.77 -8.55 5.58
CA LYS A 62 -1.31 -8.51 5.78
C LYS A 62 -0.62 -7.46 4.93
N LEU A 63 0.48 -6.96 5.46
CA LEU A 63 1.55 -6.28 4.74
C LEU A 63 2.74 -7.22 4.66
N GLY A 64 3.48 -7.19 3.57
CA GLY A 64 4.71 -7.97 3.41
C GLY A 64 5.91 -7.07 3.18
N ALA A 65 7.04 -7.42 3.80
CA ALA A 65 8.35 -6.87 3.52
C ALA A 65 9.16 -7.93 2.79
N LEU A 66 9.34 -7.76 1.48
CA LEU A 66 10.16 -8.64 0.65
C LEU A 66 11.62 -8.19 0.71
N ASP A 67 12.50 -9.11 1.05
CA ASP A 67 13.94 -8.96 0.89
C ASP A 67 14.30 -9.22 -0.58
N PRO A 68 14.90 -8.26 -1.31
CA PRO A 68 15.20 -8.41 -2.73
C PRO A 68 16.33 -9.41 -3.02
N GLU A 69 17.20 -9.70 -2.04
CA GLU A 69 18.31 -10.65 -2.23
C GLU A 69 17.85 -12.09 -2.06
N THR A 70 17.14 -12.37 -0.98
CA THR A 70 16.70 -13.74 -0.63
C THR A 70 15.36 -14.12 -1.23
N MET A 71 14.56 -13.14 -1.66
CA MET A 71 13.15 -13.29 -2.05
C MET A 71 12.26 -13.82 -0.92
N GLU A 72 12.66 -13.68 0.33
CA GLU A 72 11.85 -14.02 1.49
C GLU A 72 10.92 -12.87 1.87
N VAL A 73 9.71 -13.20 2.31
CA VAL A 73 8.71 -12.21 2.73
C VAL A 73 8.44 -12.33 4.22
N ARG A 74 8.70 -11.24 4.96
CA ARG A 74 8.24 -11.10 6.35
C ARG A 74 6.85 -10.47 6.35
N TYR A 75 5.91 -11.07 7.07
CA TYR A 75 4.53 -10.60 7.14
C TYR A 75 4.21 -9.87 8.44
N TYR A 76 3.35 -8.85 8.31
CA TYR A 76 2.78 -8.08 9.42
C TYR A 76 1.27 -8.13 9.31
N GLU A 77 0.61 -8.59 10.36
CA GLU A 77 -0.84 -8.71 10.37
C GLU A 77 -1.49 -7.39 10.78
N VAL A 78 -2.39 -6.88 9.92
CA VAL A 78 -3.14 -5.67 10.17
C VAL A 78 -4.31 -5.97 11.11
N PRO A 79 -4.56 -5.15 12.13
CA PRO A 79 -5.66 -5.34 13.06
C PRO A 79 -7.03 -5.43 12.38
N ASN A 80 -7.98 -6.04 13.08
CA ASN A 80 -9.41 -6.10 12.73
C ASN A 80 -9.80 -7.00 11.55
N GLY A 81 -8.92 -7.82 11.02
CA GLY A 81 -9.22 -8.81 9.97
C GLY A 81 -9.85 -8.21 8.70
N ALA A 82 -10.15 -9.05 7.71
CA ALA A 82 -10.89 -8.71 6.48
C ALA A 82 -10.51 -7.38 5.80
N SER A 83 -9.30 -6.91 6.03
CA SER A 83 -8.77 -5.68 5.44
C SER A 83 -8.49 -5.88 3.96
N ARG A 84 -8.90 -4.94 3.14
CA ARG A 84 -8.49 -4.86 1.74
C ARG A 84 -7.47 -3.75 1.61
N ILE A 85 -6.20 -4.08 1.85
CA ILE A 85 -5.11 -3.14 1.69
C ILE A 85 -4.79 -3.04 0.20
N ARG A 86 -4.80 -1.83 -0.35
CA ARG A 86 -4.62 -1.62 -1.79
C ARG A 86 -3.30 -0.92 -2.12
N ARG A 87 -3.10 0.27 -1.64
CA ARG A 87 -1.91 1.08 -1.91
C ARG A 87 -1.15 1.35 -0.64
N LEU A 88 0.14 1.58 -0.82
CA LEU A 88 1.10 1.86 0.24
C LEU A 88 1.75 3.22 -0.01
N GLY A 89 2.22 3.84 1.06
CA GLY A 89 3.11 4.98 1.03
C GLY A 89 4.20 4.81 2.07
N LEU A 90 5.33 5.44 1.83
CA LEU A 90 6.48 5.41 2.72
C LEU A 90 6.84 6.83 3.12
N THR A 91 6.98 7.10 4.41
CA THR A 91 7.51 8.36 4.92
C THR A 91 9.01 8.30 5.14
N SER A 92 9.67 9.45 5.23
CA SER A 92 11.14 9.56 5.33
C SER A 92 11.70 8.93 6.59
N ASP A 93 10.89 8.80 7.64
CA ASP A 93 11.21 8.10 8.90
C ASP A 93 11.12 6.58 8.79
N GLY A 94 10.81 6.06 7.60
CA GLY A 94 10.73 4.62 7.31
C GLY A 94 9.41 3.96 7.71
N MET A 95 8.40 4.71 8.11
CA MET A 95 7.07 4.15 8.39
C MET A 95 6.36 3.76 7.10
N VAL A 96 5.56 2.70 7.19
CA VAL A 96 4.75 2.18 6.07
C VAL A 96 3.29 2.54 6.28
N TRP A 97 2.74 3.32 5.37
CA TRP A 97 1.35 3.78 5.42
C TRP A 97 0.49 2.99 4.44
N TYR A 98 -0.76 2.74 4.80
CA TYR A 98 -1.70 1.98 3.98
C TYR A 98 -3.14 2.44 4.17
N GLY A 99 -3.94 2.22 3.13
CA GLY A 99 -5.39 2.37 3.18
C GLY A 99 -6.07 1.03 3.49
N ASN A 100 -6.80 0.95 4.61
CA ASN A 100 -7.66 -0.16 4.95
C ASN A 100 -9.06 0.08 4.34
N SER A 101 -9.24 -0.38 3.10
CA SER A 101 -10.41 -0.05 2.30
C SER A 101 -11.72 -0.64 2.84
N THR A 102 -11.68 -1.79 3.52
CA THR A 102 -12.87 -2.43 4.07
C THR A 102 -13.34 -1.79 5.37
N GLN A 103 -12.40 -1.25 6.15
CA GLN A 103 -12.70 -0.69 7.47
C GLN A 103 -12.82 0.85 7.46
N GLY A 104 -12.58 1.49 6.30
CA GLY A 104 -12.58 2.95 6.20
C GLY A 104 -11.54 3.60 7.11
N ARG A 105 -10.31 3.11 7.06
CA ARG A 105 -9.20 3.58 7.89
C ARG A 105 -7.93 3.82 7.07
N ILE A 106 -7.05 4.65 7.58
CA ILE A 106 -5.64 4.64 7.20
C ILE A 106 -4.84 4.06 8.36
N GLY A 107 -3.73 3.40 8.04
CA GLY A 107 -2.87 2.78 9.05
C GLY A 107 -1.40 3.06 8.80
N ARG A 108 -0.63 3.00 9.87
CA ARG A 108 0.83 3.10 9.89
C ARG A 108 1.43 1.89 10.57
N LEU A 109 2.36 1.23 9.90
CA LEU A 109 3.21 0.20 10.47
C LEU A 109 4.60 0.77 10.77
N ASN A 110 5.11 0.53 11.97
CA ASN A 110 6.52 0.70 12.28
C ASN A 110 7.26 -0.62 11.97
N PRO A 111 8.11 -0.69 10.94
CA PRO A 111 8.78 -1.94 10.57
C PRO A 111 9.76 -2.49 11.60
N GLN A 112 10.30 -1.62 12.46
CA GLN A 112 11.29 -2.01 13.48
C GLN A 112 10.65 -2.70 14.67
N THR A 113 9.48 -2.19 15.10
CA THR A 113 8.78 -2.73 16.27
C THR A 113 7.65 -3.68 15.91
N GLY A 114 7.12 -3.59 14.68
CA GLY A 114 5.90 -4.27 14.24
C GLY A 114 4.61 -3.62 14.74
N GLU A 115 4.71 -2.48 15.43
CA GLU A 115 3.55 -1.76 15.93
C GLU A 115 2.71 -1.18 14.78
N ILE A 116 1.41 -1.39 14.84
CA ILE A 116 0.44 -0.83 13.90
C ILE A 116 -0.53 0.10 14.64
N LYS A 117 -0.71 1.30 14.09
CA LYS A 117 -1.73 2.26 14.52
C LYS A 117 -2.66 2.60 13.35
N GLU A 118 -3.96 2.65 13.61
CA GLU A 118 -4.96 3.02 12.60
C GLU A 118 -5.82 4.19 13.07
N TRP A 119 -6.20 5.03 12.11
CA TRP A 119 -7.11 6.18 12.30
C TRP A 119 -8.34 6.00 11.43
N PRO A 120 -9.55 6.27 11.95
CA PRO A 120 -10.75 6.27 11.11
C PRO A 120 -10.68 7.40 10.08
N SER A 121 -11.03 7.09 8.84
CA SER A 121 -11.13 8.07 7.76
C SER A 121 -12.32 9.04 8.02
N PRO A 122 -12.24 10.30 7.62
CA PRO A 122 -13.27 11.32 7.95
C PRO A 122 -14.69 10.93 7.57
N SER A 123 -14.89 10.26 6.45
CA SER A 123 -16.22 9.83 6.02
C SER A 123 -16.68 8.49 6.61
N GLY A 124 -15.92 7.95 7.57
CA GLY A 124 -16.30 6.76 8.30
C GLY A 124 -16.03 5.42 7.59
N PRO A 125 -16.64 4.32 8.07
CA PRO A 125 -16.26 2.97 7.65
C PRO A 125 -16.55 2.66 6.17
N GLU A 126 -17.49 3.33 5.54
CA GLU A 126 -17.81 3.15 4.13
C GLU A 126 -16.94 3.99 3.17
N SER A 127 -16.00 4.77 3.69
CA SER A 127 -15.15 5.69 2.92
C SER A 127 -14.27 5.00 1.88
N ARG A 128 -13.85 3.77 2.12
CA ARG A 128 -13.04 2.95 1.21
C ARG A 128 -11.77 3.64 0.71
N PRO A 129 -10.81 3.96 1.58
CA PRO A 129 -9.50 4.47 1.16
C PRO A 129 -8.87 3.58 0.09
N TYR A 130 -8.40 4.20 -1.02
CA TYR A 130 -7.90 3.42 -2.15
C TYR A 130 -6.52 3.87 -2.64
N ALA A 131 -6.44 4.94 -3.46
CA ALA A 131 -5.16 5.50 -3.85
C ALA A 131 -4.50 6.19 -2.66
N LEU A 132 -3.19 6.11 -2.58
CA LEU A 132 -2.42 6.72 -1.52
C LEU A 132 -1.08 7.21 -2.08
N ALA A 133 -0.71 8.42 -1.72
CA ALA A 133 0.58 9.04 -2.00
C ALA A 133 1.13 9.71 -0.73
N VAL A 134 2.44 9.82 -0.66
CA VAL A 134 3.14 10.56 0.41
C VAL A 134 3.89 11.71 -0.24
N VAL A 135 3.65 12.93 0.24
CA VAL A 135 4.32 14.16 -0.21
C VAL A 135 4.77 14.92 1.03
N ASP A 136 6.07 15.13 1.17
CA ASP A 136 6.68 15.79 2.34
C ASP A 136 6.20 15.18 3.67
N ASP A 137 6.21 13.84 3.74
CA ASP A 137 5.74 13.03 4.87
C ASP A 137 4.26 13.18 5.24
N VAL A 138 3.50 13.92 4.46
CA VAL A 138 2.04 14.04 4.58
C VAL A 138 1.37 12.98 3.73
N ILE A 139 0.34 12.34 4.29
CA ILE A 139 -0.39 11.26 3.64
C ILE A 139 -1.58 11.82 2.88
N TRP A 140 -1.62 11.57 1.59
CA TRP A 140 -2.73 11.90 0.70
C TRP A 140 -3.42 10.63 0.24
N TYR A 141 -4.74 10.59 0.27
CA TYR A 141 -5.51 9.45 -0.23
C TYR A 141 -6.90 9.87 -0.67
N ASN A 142 -7.58 9.02 -1.42
CA ASN A 142 -8.97 9.24 -1.76
C ASN A 142 -9.91 8.33 -0.98
N GLU A 143 -11.10 8.83 -0.70
CA GLU A 143 -12.25 8.06 -0.22
C GLU A 143 -13.13 7.69 -1.41
N SER A 144 -12.97 6.46 -1.92
CA SER A 144 -13.66 5.99 -3.15
C SER A 144 -15.06 5.42 -2.91
N GLY A 145 -15.47 5.34 -1.66
CA GLY A 145 -16.81 4.86 -1.27
C GLY A 145 -17.86 5.96 -1.19
N MET A 146 -17.44 7.21 -1.30
CA MET A 146 -18.32 8.38 -1.14
C MET A 146 -18.90 8.86 -2.46
N ARG A 147 -19.91 9.74 -2.38
CA ARG A 147 -20.46 10.45 -3.54
C ARG A 147 -20.80 11.88 -3.15
N PRO A 148 -20.02 12.87 -3.64
CA PRO A 148 -18.81 12.74 -4.46
C PRO A 148 -17.67 12.05 -3.73
N ASP A 149 -16.70 11.48 -4.47
CA ASP A 149 -15.44 11.00 -3.91
C ASP A 149 -14.71 12.17 -3.23
N ALA A 150 -13.93 11.87 -2.21
CA ALA A 150 -13.16 12.88 -1.51
C ALA A 150 -11.65 12.64 -1.64
N LEU A 151 -10.89 13.73 -1.76
CA LEU A 151 -9.46 13.75 -1.53
C LEU A 151 -9.22 14.10 -0.06
N VAL A 152 -8.36 13.34 0.60
CA VAL A 152 -8.06 13.51 2.02
C VAL A 152 -6.56 13.71 2.22
N ARG A 153 -6.22 14.69 3.05
CA ARG A 153 -4.88 14.93 3.59
C ARG A 153 -4.88 14.52 5.07
N PHE A 154 -3.91 13.74 5.45
CA PHE A 154 -3.63 13.41 6.85
C PHE A 154 -2.20 13.83 7.19
N ASP A 155 -2.06 14.57 8.27
CA ASP A 155 -0.79 15.01 8.80
C ASP A 155 -0.38 14.11 9.97
N PRO A 156 0.70 13.31 9.83
CA PRO A 156 1.11 12.36 10.87
C PRO A 156 1.61 13.02 12.17
N GLU A 157 2.12 14.26 12.11
CA GLU A 157 2.64 14.95 13.28
C GLU A 157 1.51 15.46 14.18
N THR A 158 0.46 16.00 13.57
CA THR A 158 -0.68 16.57 14.28
C THR A 158 -1.87 15.63 14.41
N GLU A 159 -1.85 14.53 13.66
CA GLU A 159 -2.95 13.56 13.50
C GLU A 159 -4.26 14.22 13.02
N GLN A 160 -4.14 15.30 12.24
CA GLN A 160 -5.29 16.05 11.73
C GLN A 160 -5.61 15.68 10.29
N PHE A 161 -6.92 15.59 10.02
CA PHE A 161 -7.45 15.38 8.69
C PHE A 161 -7.96 16.67 8.06
N GLN A 162 -7.79 16.77 6.74
CA GLN A 162 -8.48 17.73 5.88
C GLN A 162 -9.06 16.96 4.69
N SER A 163 -10.28 17.31 4.29
CA SER A 163 -10.99 16.60 3.23
C SER A 163 -11.64 17.57 2.26
N TRP A 164 -11.59 17.24 0.97
CA TRP A 164 -12.20 18.03 -0.12
C TRP A 164 -12.99 17.08 -1.04
N ALA A 165 -14.22 17.48 -1.33
CA ALA A 165 -15.02 16.80 -2.33
C ALA A 165 -14.40 16.99 -3.73
N ILE A 166 -14.35 15.92 -4.53
CA ILE A 166 -13.86 15.99 -5.91
C ILE A 166 -14.98 16.51 -6.80
N PRO A 167 -14.84 17.69 -7.45
CA PRO A 167 -15.96 18.34 -8.15
C PRO A 167 -16.58 17.53 -9.29
N SER A 168 -15.80 16.68 -9.95
CA SER A 168 -16.31 15.78 -11.00
C SER A 168 -17.26 14.69 -10.46
N GLY A 169 -17.32 14.53 -9.15
CA GLY A 169 -18.33 13.75 -8.44
C GLY A 169 -18.16 12.25 -8.44
N ALA A 170 -17.56 11.67 -9.47
CA ALA A 170 -17.53 10.21 -9.58
C ALA A 170 -16.31 9.71 -10.32
N GLY A 171 -15.77 8.64 -9.80
CA GLY A 171 -14.65 7.90 -10.39
C GLY A 171 -13.77 7.30 -9.31
N ILE A 172 -13.31 6.09 -9.51
CA ILE A 172 -12.38 5.47 -8.58
C ILE A 172 -10.97 5.91 -8.94
N ILE A 173 -10.39 6.80 -8.13
CA ILE A 173 -8.98 7.14 -8.24
C ILE A 173 -8.18 5.93 -7.76
N ARG A 174 -7.37 5.35 -8.62
CA ARG A 174 -6.59 4.14 -8.33
C ARG A 174 -5.12 4.41 -8.06
N ASN A 175 -4.61 5.50 -8.60
CA ASN A 175 -3.23 5.98 -8.44
C ASN A 175 -3.22 7.50 -8.27
N MET A 176 -2.27 7.98 -7.50
CA MET A 176 -1.93 9.39 -7.33
C MET A 176 -0.41 9.54 -7.43
#